data_bc75f3c94773643e37cc43f0396b9981
#
_entry.id   bc75f3c94773643e37cc43f0396b9981
#
_cell.length_a   1.000
_cell.length_b   1.000
_cell.length_c   1.000
_cell.angle_alpha   90.00
_cell.angle_beta   90.00
_cell.angle_gamma   90.00
#
_symmetry.space_group_name_H-M   'P 1'
#
loop_
_entity.id
_entity.type
_entity.pdbx_description
1 polymer ?
#
loop_
_entity_poly.entity_id
_entity_poly.type
_entity_poly.pdbx_seq_one_letter_code
_entity_poly.pdbx_strand_id
1 'polypeptide(L)' 'MPIIRVEMFPGRTADQKRDLARELTDGFVRACGGPGDRLHVVITEVERENWGVGGKLMANK' A
#
# COMPACT_ATOMS: atom_id res chain seq x y z
N MET A 1 -13.20 0.91 12.47
CA MET A 1 -11.75 1.02 12.27
C MET A 1 -11.44 0.60 10.85
N PRO A 2 -11.24 1.55 9.89
CA PRO A 2 -10.93 1.16 8.51
C PRO A 2 -9.49 0.71 8.35
N ILE A 3 -9.27 -0.17 7.40
CA ILE A 3 -7.94 -0.68 7.06
C ILE A 3 -7.75 -0.54 5.55
N ILE A 4 -6.66 0.09 5.14
CA ILE A 4 -6.25 0.16 3.75
C ILE A 4 -5.04 -0.76 3.59
N ARG A 5 -5.14 -1.69 2.67
CA ARG A 5 -4.05 -2.62 2.38
C ARG A 5 -3.44 -2.26 1.04
N VAL A 6 -2.11 -2.16 1.02
CA VAL A 6 -1.36 -1.90 -0.20
C VAL A 6 -0.42 -3.06 -0.42
N GLU A 7 -0.50 -3.67 -1.59
CA GLU A 7 0.46 -4.68 -2.00
C GLU A 7 1.27 -4.10 -3.14
N MET A 8 2.59 -4.18 -3.03
CA MET A 8 3.47 -3.58 -4.03
C MET A 8 4.81 -4.29 -4.06
N PHE A 9 5.57 -4.06 -5.11
CA PHE A 9 6.91 -4.57 -5.19
C PHE A 9 7.82 -3.87 -4.19
N PRO A 10 8.86 -4.54 -3.69
CA PRO A 10 9.83 -3.88 -2.81
C PRO A 10 10.65 -2.85 -3.58
N GLY A 11 11.33 -2.00 -2.86
CA GLY A 11 12.25 -1.02 -3.44
C GLY A 11 11.98 0.42 -3.06
N ARG A 12 10.84 0.72 -2.42
CA ARG A 12 10.56 2.07 -1.94
C ARG A 12 11.34 2.32 -0.65
N THR A 13 11.75 3.56 -0.47
CA THR A 13 12.43 3.96 0.76
C THR A 13 11.46 4.03 1.93
N ALA A 14 12.02 4.08 3.14
CA ALA A 14 11.19 4.26 4.34
C ALA A 14 10.41 5.58 4.28
N ASP A 15 11.04 6.64 3.76
CA ASP A 15 10.39 7.94 3.63
C ASP A 15 9.21 7.88 2.66
N GLN A 16 9.39 7.18 1.54
CA GLN A 16 8.30 7.00 0.56
C GLN A 16 7.13 6.24 1.17
N LYS A 17 7.41 5.20 1.95
CA LYS A 17 6.34 4.43 2.59
C LYS A 17 5.63 5.26 3.67
N ARG A 18 6.37 6.09 4.39
CA ARG A 18 5.78 7.00 5.36
C ARG A 18 4.84 7.99 4.68
N ASP A 19 5.29 8.58 3.57
CA ASP A 19 4.48 9.51 2.79
C ASP A 19 3.24 8.83 2.23
N LEU A 20 3.39 7.60 1.75
CA LEU A 20 2.25 6.83 1.23
C LEU A 20 1.20 6.62 2.31
N ALA A 21 1.60 6.21 3.50
CA ALA A 21 0.67 6.01 4.62
C ALA A 21 -0.06 7.31 4.96
N ARG A 22 0.66 8.43 4.98
CA ARG A 22 0.06 9.74 5.27
C ARG A 22 -0.94 10.14 4.18
N GLU A 23 -0.54 10.02 2.92
CA GLU A 23 -1.40 10.43 1.80
C GLU A 23 -2.67 9.58 1.71
N LEU A 24 -2.54 8.28 1.95
CA LEU A 24 -3.71 7.40 1.93
C LEU A 24 -4.66 7.73 3.08
N THR A 25 -4.10 8.00 4.25
CA THR A 25 -4.92 8.41 5.41
C THR A 25 -5.65 9.72 5.12
N ASP A 26 -4.92 10.73 4.61
CA ASP A 26 -5.52 12.02 4.30
C ASP A 26 -6.57 11.90 3.21
N GLY A 27 -6.32 11.09 2.20
CA GLY A 27 -7.28 10.87 1.13
C GLY A 27 -8.56 10.23 1.61
N PHE A 28 -8.43 9.23 2.48
CA PHE A 28 -9.60 8.58 3.07
C PHE A 28 -10.43 9.59 3.89
N VAL A 29 -9.77 10.39 4.71
CA VAL A 29 -10.46 11.39 5.54
C VAL A 29 -11.17 12.41 4.67
N ARG A 30 -10.54 12.87 3.58
CA ARG A 30 -11.18 13.81 2.66
C ARG A 30 -12.43 13.22 2.02
N ALA A 31 -12.36 11.95 1.65
CA ALA A 31 -13.45 11.30 0.91
C ALA A 31 -14.57 10.82 1.82
N CYS A 32 -14.24 10.27 2.97
CA CYS A 32 -15.19 9.57 3.84
C CYS A 32 -15.44 10.27 5.17
N GLY A 33 -14.59 11.21 5.54
CA GLY A 33 -14.71 11.92 6.82
C GLY A 33 -14.13 11.14 7.99
N GLY A 34 -14.25 11.73 9.16
CA GLY A 34 -13.78 11.13 10.40
C GLY A 34 -12.32 11.46 10.70
N PRO A 35 -11.87 11.17 11.94
CA PRO A 35 -10.47 11.37 12.30
C PRO A 35 -9.60 10.26 11.70
N GLY A 36 -8.41 10.64 11.26
CA GLY A 36 -7.47 9.66 10.67
C GLY A 36 -6.71 8.84 11.70
N ASP A 37 -6.84 9.14 12.99
CA ASP A 37 -6.02 8.52 14.02
C ASP A 37 -6.34 7.05 14.26
N ARG A 38 -7.47 6.56 13.76
CA ARG A 38 -7.87 5.16 13.89
C ARG A 38 -7.84 4.41 12.58
N LEU A 39 -7.38 5.04 11.52
CA LEU A 39 -7.23 4.39 10.21
C LEU A 39 -5.89 3.67 10.16
N HIS A 40 -5.93 2.43 9.74
CA HIS A 40 -4.73 1.62 9.60
C HIS A 40 -4.35 1.51 8.13
N VAL A 41 -3.07 1.68 7.84
CA VAL A 41 -2.52 1.43 6.51
C VAL A 41 -1.49 0.33 6.65
N VAL A 42 -1.70 -0.77 5.94
CA VAL A 42 -0.80 -1.93 5.97
C VAL A 42 -0.15 -2.04 4.59
N ILE A 43 1.18 -1.99 4.55
CA ILE A 43 1.94 -2.11 3.32
C ILE A 43 2.62 -3.47 3.32
N THR A 44 2.33 -4.26 2.29
CA THR A 44 2.95 -5.57 2.09
C THR A 44 3.81 -5.52 0.85
N GLU A 45 5.09 -5.79 1.00
CA GLU A 45 6.01 -5.85 -0.13
C GLU A 45 6.08 -7.28 -0.61
N VAL A 46 5.82 -7.48 -1.91
CA VAL A 46 5.77 -8.80 -2.53
C VAL A 46 6.85 -8.86 -3.61
N GLU A 47 7.71 -9.87 -3.50
CA GLU A 47 8.76 -10.08 -4.49
C GLU A 47 8.15 -10.43 -5.85
N ARG A 48 8.85 -10.06 -6.93
CA ARG A 48 8.37 -10.33 -8.29
C ARG A 48 8.17 -11.81 -8.55
N GLU A 49 8.95 -12.66 -7.91
CA GLU A 49 8.82 -14.11 -8.03
C GLU A 49 7.55 -14.65 -7.38
N ASN A 50 6.85 -13.83 -6.61
CA ASN A 50 5.59 -14.18 -5.95
C ASN A 50 4.41 -13.40 -6.52
N TRP A 51 4.60 -12.73 -7.66
CA TRP A 51 3.57 -11.87 -8.24
C TRP A 51 3.26 -12.35 -9.65
N GLY A 52 2.07 -12.94 -9.82
CA GLY A 52 1.64 -13.47 -11.11
C GLY A 52 0.59 -12.59 -11.76
N VAL A 53 0.74 -12.39 -13.07
CA VAL A 53 -0.24 -11.69 -13.89
C VAL A 53 -0.45 -12.52 -15.16
N GLY A 54 -1.71 -12.87 -15.43
CA GLY A 54 -2.02 -13.63 -16.63
C GLY A 54 -1.36 -15.00 -16.69
N GLY A 55 -1.09 -15.59 -15.51
CA GLY A 55 -0.45 -16.89 -15.42
C GLY A 55 1.07 -16.86 -15.47
N LYS A 56 1.68 -15.67 -15.50
CA LYS A 56 3.15 -15.54 -15.55
C LYS A 56 3.63 -14.68 -14.38
N LEU A 57 4.76 -15.07 -13.82
CA LEU A 57 5.37 -14.30 -12.73
C LEU A 57 6.08 -13.08 -13.29
N MET A 58 6.00 -11.98 -12.55
CA MET A 58 6.63 -10.73 -12.96
C MET A 58 8.15 -10.84 -13.05
N ALA A 59 8.77 -11.76 -12.30
CA ALA A 59 10.20 -11.98 -12.38
C ALA A 59 10.64 -12.50 -13.75
N ASN A 60 9.71 -13.05 -14.53
CA ASN A 60 10.01 -13.64 -15.84
C ASN A 60 9.70 -12.72 -17.01
N LYS A 61 9.43 -11.45 -16.73
CA LYS A 61 9.11 -10.47 -17.76
C LYS A 61 10.25 -9.53 -18.03
#